data_c092af8a8fce9bc01792d32e3f56e5cb
#
_entry.id   c092af8a8fce9bc01792d32e3f56e5cb
#
_cell.length_a   1.000
_cell.length_b   1.000
_cell.length_c   1.000
_cell.angle_alpha   90.00
_cell.angle_beta   90.00
_cell.angle_gamma   90.00
#
_symmetry.space_group_name_H-M   'P 1'
#
loop_
_entity.id
_entity.type
_entity.pdbx_description
1 polymer ?
#
loop_
_entity_poly.entity_id
_entity_poly.type
_entity_poly.pdbx_seq_one_letter_code
_entity_poly.pdbx_strand_id
1 'polypeptide(L)'
;MKKILQIGLISGIALTVAACGPQDDGNTGESANSQETDKLVIWEDAEKAVGIAEAVAEFEELHGIEIEVIEKEYAGQIEDLRLDGPAGSGPDVLTIPHDQIGTAVIEGLLTPLETGDDVSGRFTEESLLSQTVDGTLYGLPKAVETTILFYNKDLVDDVPVSLEEWYELSKERVEDGEYGFVAKWDEIYYAMSVLGGEGGYIFPQSEDGQYDVTDIGLANDGAVSGGEYIQTFFEEELFPSGIVGEQGINVLDTLFTEGRAAAVISGPWSFEPYARAGVDYGVAPLPTLPGGEPMNSFLNVKSYNVSSYSQNQELAQEFVEFLTNEENSLARFEETGEIPPLTALADEPAIADDEHAAAVSEQSLHATMTPNIAEMSEVWTPVDNALGLIATGRSDVREALEEAVSTIASQIAANHSGN
;
A
#
# COMPACT_ATOMS: atom_id res chain seq x y z
N MET A 1 -52.99 5.64 39.04
CA MET A 1 -53.23 5.63 40.51
C MET A 1 -51.92 5.53 41.22
N LYS A 2 -51.71 6.49 42.19
CA LYS A 2 -50.70 6.59 43.24
C LYS A 2 -49.21 6.67 42.82
N LYS A 3 -48.66 7.83 42.73
CA LYS A 3 -47.92 8.75 43.64
C LYS A 3 -47.40 8.09 44.93
N ILE A 4 -46.10 8.10 45.14
CA ILE A 4 -45.51 8.44 46.46
C ILE A 4 -44.12 9.13 46.18
N LEU A 5 -44.04 10.30 46.76
CA LEU A 5 -43.01 11.28 46.92
C LEU A 5 -42.33 11.00 48.26
N GLN A 6 -41.02 11.04 48.35
CA GLN A 6 -40.34 11.38 49.64
C GLN A 6 -38.98 12.06 49.43
N ILE A 7 -38.91 13.12 49.97
CA ILE A 7 -38.08 14.26 50.32
C ILE A 7 -37.10 13.91 51.44
N GLY A 8 -35.91 14.53 51.34
CA GLY A 8 -35.06 14.94 52.51
C GLY A 8 -33.77 14.17 52.59
N LEU A 9 -32.58 14.76 52.67
CA LEU A 9 -32.12 15.71 53.67
C LEU A 9 -30.79 16.35 53.24
N ILE A 10 -30.67 17.63 53.38
CA ILE A 10 -29.50 18.48 53.27
C ILE A 10 -28.59 18.30 54.50
N SER A 11 -27.29 18.13 54.34
CA SER A 11 -26.34 18.45 55.38
C SER A 11 -25.08 19.08 54.77
N GLY A 12 -24.96 20.38 54.96
CA GLY A 12 -23.79 21.16 54.65
C GLY A 12 -22.67 20.93 55.66
N ILE A 13 -21.43 20.94 55.21
CA ILE A 13 -20.25 21.14 56.03
C ILE A 13 -19.38 22.22 55.42
N ALA A 14 -18.99 23.15 56.30
CA ALA A 14 -18.39 24.45 56.04
C ALA A 14 -16.93 24.37 55.49
N LEU A 15 -16.61 25.36 54.62
CA LEU A 15 -15.26 25.76 54.27
C LEU A 15 -14.48 26.30 55.48
N THR A 16 -13.25 25.87 55.65
CA THR A 16 -12.21 26.66 56.32
C THR A 16 -11.10 27.00 55.33
N VAL A 17 -11.05 28.28 55.00
CA VAL A 17 -9.95 28.91 54.27
C VAL A 17 -8.82 29.15 55.29
N ALA A 18 -7.63 28.58 55.02
CA ALA A 18 -6.40 29.01 55.66
C ALA A 18 -5.45 29.55 54.58
N ALA A 19 -5.30 30.85 54.57
CA ALA A 19 -4.27 31.56 53.82
C ALA A 19 -2.94 31.49 54.59
N CYS A 20 -1.87 31.05 53.88
CA CYS A 20 -0.50 31.39 54.29
C CYS A 20 0.28 31.78 53.03
N GLY A 21 0.93 32.92 53.10
CA GLY A 21 1.66 33.58 52.02
C GLY A 21 3.03 32.96 51.73
N PRO A 22 3.80 33.58 50.79
CA PRO A 22 4.89 32.93 50.09
C PRO A 22 6.16 32.87 50.93
N GLN A 23 6.83 31.74 50.90
CA GLN A 23 8.21 31.58 51.32
C GLN A 23 9.02 31.14 50.11
N ASP A 24 9.92 32.02 49.74
CA ASP A 24 10.93 31.85 48.71
C ASP A 24 11.99 30.88 49.27
N ASP A 25 12.14 29.74 48.65
CA ASP A 25 13.34 28.92 48.79
C ASP A 25 13.67 28.31 47.42
N GLY A 26 14.77 28.79 46.85
CA GLY A 26 15.34 28.27 45.64
C GLY A 26 15.73 26.80 45.77
N ASN A 27 15.23 26.00 44.85
CA ASN A 27 15.88 24.73 44.51
C ASN A 27 15.65 24.39 43.06
N THR A 28 16.76 24.32 42.35
CA THR A 28 17.13 23.44 41.22
C THR A 28 16.00 22.86 40.37
N GLY A 29 16.08 23.18 39.11
CA GLY A 29 15.30 22.52 38.04
C GLY A 29 15.34 21.00 38.15
N GLU A 30 14.23 20.43 38.48
CA GLU A 30 13.91 19.09 38.00
C GLU A 30 13.55 19.21 36.53
N SER A 31 14.47 18.76 35.69
CA SER A 31 14.14 18.33 34.35
C SER A 31 12.90 17.45 34.48
N ALA A 32 11.87 17.77 33.72
CA ALA A 32 10.79 16.84 33.47
C ALA A 32 11.49 15.55 32.99
N ASN A 33 11.50 14.54 33.82
CA ASN A 33 11.90 13.21 33.49
C ASN A 33 10.82 12.79 32.50
N SER A 34 11.13 12.80 31.18
CA SER A 34 10.38 12.03 30.21
C SER A 34 10.42 10.60 30.76
N GLN A 35 9.30 10.08 31.24
CA GLN A 35 9.19 8.67 31.49
C GLN A 35 9.40 8.04 30.11
N GLU A 36 10.61 7.51 29.85
CA GLU A 36 10.81 6.49 28.84
C GLU A 36 9.75 5.44 29.14
N THR A 37 8.83 5.27 28.22
CA THR A 37 7.86 4.17 28.32
C THR A 37 8.65 2.93 27.98
N ASP A 38 8.69 1.95 28.89
CA ASP A 38 9.35 0.66 28.69
C ASP A 38 8.63 -0.18 27.60
N LYS A 39 7.96 0.49 26.61
CA LYS A 39 7.11 -0.15 25.62
C LYS A 39 7.09 0.63 24.32
N LEU A 40 7.15 -0.10 23.19
CA LEU A 40 6.81 0.38 21.85
C LEU A 40 5.53 -0.30 21.33
N VAL A 41 4.81 0.39 20.48
CA VAL A 41 3.66 -0.16 19.74
C VAL A 41 3.96 -0.08 18.24
N ILE A 42 3.87 -1.21 17.53
CA ILE A 42 3.97 -1.25 16.08
C ILE A 42 2.64 -1.67 15.46
N TRP A 43 2.19 -0.94 14.46
CA TRP A 43 1.15 -1.39 13.54
C TRP A 43 1.82 -2.08 12.35
N GLU A 44 1.68 -3.40 12.29
CA GLU A 44 2.16 -4.22 11.20
C GLU A 44 1.03 -4.49 10.21
N ASP A 45 1.35 -4.78 8.96
CA ASP A 45 0.38 -5.18 7.96
C ASP A 45 -0.35 -6.48 8.37
N ALA A 46 -1.61 -6.61 7.97
CA ALA A 46 -2.45 -7.75 8.28
C ALA A 46 -1.78 -9.06 7.82
N GLU A 47 -1.81 -10.08 8.68
CA GLU A 47 -1.21 -11.40 8.47
C GLU A 47 0.33 -11.41 8.27
N LYS A 48 1.04 -10.31 8.63
CA LYS A 48 2.50 -10.17 8.45
C LYS A 48 3.29 -10.11 9.77
N ALA A 49 2.63 -10.10 10.92
CA ALA A 49 3.29 -10.10 12.23
C ALA A 49 4.24 -11.29 12.43
N VAL A 50 3.96 -12.44 11.79
CA VAL A 50 4.82 -13.63 11.84
C VAL A 50 6.23 -13.33 11.31
N GLY A 51 6.35 -12.49 10.27
CA GLY A 51 7.64 -12.14 9.66
C GLY A 51 8.53 -11.25 10.50
N ILE A 52 8.02 -10.66 11.59
CA ILE A 52 8.83 -9.83 12.51
C ILE A 52 8.91 -10.40 13.92
N ALA A 53 8.29 -11.56 14.17
CA ALA A 53 8.16 -12.10 15.53
C ALA A 53 9.53 -12.37 16.20
N GLU A 54 10.49 -12.91 15.47
CA GLU A 54 11.85 -13.18 15.97
C GLU A 54 12.61 -11.87 16.22
N ALA A 55 12.57 -10.93 15.27
CA ALA A 55 13.19 -9.61 15.39
C ALA A 55 12.62 -8.81 16.59
N VAL A 56 11.30 -8.89 16.82
CA VAL A 56 10.67 -8.29 18.00
C VAL A 56 11.23 -8.88 19.28
N ALA A 57 11.27 -10.21 19.40
CA ALA A 57 11.77 -10.87 20.60
C ALA A 57 13.25 -10.55 20.88
N GLU A 58 14.07 -10.47 19.83
CA GLU A 58 15.49 -10.12 19.97
C GLU A 58 15.67 -8.65 20.38
N PHE A 59 14.92 -7.72 19.80
CA PHE A 59 14.98 -6.31 20.14
C PHE A 59 14.49 -6.05 21.57
N GLU A 60 13.44 -6.75 22.02
CA GLU A 60 12.97 -6.72 23.42
C GLU A 60 14.06 -7.17 24.40
N GLU A 61 14.78 -8.26 24.09
CA GLU A 61 15.88 -8.74 24.93
C GLU A 61 17.06 -7.76 24.95
N LEU A 62 17.39 -7.16 23.80
CA LEU A 62 18.51 -6.23 23.64
C LEU A 62 18.29 -4.93 24.43
N HIS A 63 17.07 -4.39 24.40
CA HIS A 63 16.73 -3.09 25.00
C HIS A 63 16.01 -3.19 26.34
N GLY A 64 15.51 -4.37 26.72
CA GLY A 64 14.79 -4.59 27.96
C GLY A 64 13.41 -3.91 27.99
N ILE A 65 12.75 -3.80 26.86
CA ILE A 65 11.42 -3.18 26.66
C ILE A 65 10.39 -4.22 26.26
N GLU A 66 9.11 -3.83 26.21
CA GLU A 66 8.01 -4.59 25.61
C GLU A 66 7.63 -4.00 24.26
N ILE A 67 7.37 -4.83 23.24
CA ILE A 67 6.84 -4.40 21.94
C ILE A 67 5.47 -5.02 21.70
N GLU A 68 4.45 -4.20 21.56
CA GLU A 68 3.12 -4.64 21.16
C GLU A 68 2.98 -4.57 19.65
N VAL A 69 2.77 -5.72 19.02
CA VAL A 69 2.49 -5.82 17.58
C VAL A 69 0.97 -5.88 17.38
N ILE A 70 0.43 -4.93 16.62
CA ILE A 70 -0.99 -4.85 16.27
C ILE A 70 -1.11 -4.95 14.75
N GLU A 71 -1.77 -6.00 14.27
CA GLU A 71 -2.01 -6.15 12.83
C GLU A 71 -3.18 -5.27 12.36
N LYS A 72 -2.95 -4.50 11.31
CA LYS A 72 -3.91 -3.63 10.63
C LYS A 72 -3.63 -3.61 9.14
N GLU A 73 -4.66 -3.49 8.33
CA GLU A 73 -4.51 -3.25 6.88
C GLU A 73 -3.62 -2.01 6.64
N TYR A 74 -2.48 -2.20 6.00
CA TYR A 74 -1.46 -1.16 5.86
C TYR A 74 -1.96 0.09 5.14
N ALA A 75 -2.81 -0.07 4.11
CA ALA A 75 -3.36 1.05 3.35
C ALA A 75 -4.26 1.98 4.17
N GLY A 76 -4.84 1.49 5.29
CA GLY A 76 -5.70 2.25 6.19
C GLY A 76 -4.98 2.89 7.39
N GLN A 77 -3.71 2.57 7.61
CA GLN A 77 -3.02 2.95 8.85
C GLN A 77 -2.84 4.46 9.02
N ILE A 78 -2.67 5.22 7.93
CA ILE A 78 -2.59 6.69 7.98
C ILE A 78 -3.93 7.30 8.41
N GLU A 79 -5.05 6.78 7.93
CA GLU A 79 -6.37 7.25 8.35
C GLU A 79 -6.61 6.98 9.84
N ASP A 80 -6.24 5.79 10.30
CA ASP A 80 -6.32 5.42 11.71
C ASP A 80 -5.39 6.31 12.56
N LEU A 81 -4.18 6.62 12.09
CA LEU A 81 -3.23 7.48 12.81
C LEU A 81 -3.74 8.89 13.01
N ARG A 82 -4.50 9.45 12.04
CA ARG A 82 -5.15 10.77 12.20
C ARG A 82 -6.08 10.82 13.41
N LEU A 83 -6.70 9.70 13.76
CA LEU A 83 -7.63 9.58 14.87
C LEU A 83 -6.93 9.16 16.18
N ASP A 84 -6.14 8.10 16.11
CA ASP A 84 -5.54 7.45 17.27
C ASP A 84 -4.30 8.19 17.78
N GLY A 85 -3.52 8.82 16.89
CA GLY A 85 -2.33 9.58 17.26
C GLY A 85 -2.61 10.71 18.27
N PRO A 86 -3.49 11.67 17.96
CA PRO A 86 -3.85 12.73 18.89
C PRO A 86 -4.54 12.23 20.16
N ALA A 87 -5.18 11.06 20.12
CA ALA A 87 -5.81 10.43 21.28
C ALA A 87 -4.81 9.74 22.21
N GLY A 88 -3.55 9.56 21.79
CA GLY A 88 -2.51 8.84 22.52
C GLY A 88 -2.69 7.33 22.52
N SER A 89 -3.43 6.81 21.55
CA SER A 89 -3.64 5.36 21.27
C SER A 89 -3.03 4.92 19.93
N GLY A 90 -2.29 5.80 19.27
CA GLY A 90 -1.57 5.50 18.05
C GLY A 90 -0.28 4.71 18.29
N PRO A 91 0.38 4.23 17.23
CA PRO A 91 1.61 3.46 17.27
C PRO A 91 2.84 4.37 17.42
N ASP A 92 3.98 3.78 17.77
CA ASP A 92 5.31 4.37 17.62
C ASP A 92 5.85 4.15 16.21
N VAL A 93 5.61 2.94 15.66
CA VAL A 93 6.00 2.53 14.30
C VAL A 93 4.76 2.05 13.54
N LEU A 94 4.66 2.38 12.26
CA LEU A 94 3.57 1.92 11.40
C LEU A 94 4.09 1.50 10.02
N THR A 95 3.31 0.66 9.34
CA THR A 95 3.58 0.22 7.97
C THR A 95 2.64 0.93 7.01
N ILE A 96 3.19 1.63 6.02
CA ILE A 96 2.38 2.34 5.01
C ILE A 96 2.90 2.12 3.59
N PRO A 97 2.05 2.26 2.57
CA PRO A 97 2.50 2.34 1.19
C PRO A 97 3.12 3.73 0.91
N HIS A 98 4.15 3.75 0.08
CA HIS A 98 4.93 4.97 -0.16
C HIS A 98 4.15 6.12 -0.82
N ASP A 99 3.10 5.83 -1.57
CA ASP A 99 2.22 6.84 -2.20
C ASP A 99 1.46 7.69 -1.18
N GLN A 100 1.35 7.24 0.07
CA GLN A 100 0.73 8.00 1.16
C GLN A 100 1.72 8.88 1.94
N ILE A 101 3.02 8.71 1.74
CA ILE A 101 4.05 9.43 2.52
C ILE A 101 3.94 10.95 2.32
N GLY A 102 3.77 11.42 1.08
CA GLY A 102 3.66 12.85 0.79
C GLY A 102 2.52 13.51 1.57
N THR A 103 1.35 12.89 1.55
CA THR A 103 0.19 13.36 2.34
C THR A 103 0.47 13.31 3.84
N ALA A 104 1.02 12.21 4.33
CA ALA A 104 1.32 12.04 5.76
C ALA A 104 2.35 13.07 6.28
N VAL A 105 3.32 13.44 5.44
CA VAL A 105 4.32 14.47 5.76
C VAL A 105 3.68 15.85 5.82
N ILE A 106 2.85 16.24 4.85
CA ILE A 106 2.13 17.52 4.86
C ILE A 106 1.23 17.65 6.09
N GLU A 107 0.60 16.57 6.50
CA GLU A 107 -0.25 16.51 7.69
C GLU A 107 0.55 16.45 9.02
N GLY A 108 1.88 16.30 8.95
CA GLY A 108 2.76 16.22 10.12
C GLY A 108 2.58 14.94 10.94
N LEU A 109 2.21 13.83 10.30
CA LEU A 109 1.95 12.54 10.95
C LEU A 109 3.21 11.70 11.16
N LEU A 110 4.26 11.95 10.37
CA LEU A 110 5.51 11.17 10.39
C LEU A 110 6.67 12.00 10.94
N THR A 111 7.62 11.32 11.55
CA THR A 111 8.89 11.88 12.02
C THR A 111 9.96 11.69 10.95
N PRO A 112 10.75 12.73 10.62
CA PRO A 112 11.94 12.56 9.79
C PRO A 112 12.92 11.56 10.41
N LEU A 113 13.52 10.70 9.58
CA LEU A 113 14.54 9.76 10.01
C LEU A 113 15.94 10.33 9.75
N GLU A 114 16.80 10.27 10.76
CA GLU A 114 18.22 10.63 10.68
C GLU A 114 19.06 9.35 10.64
N THR A 115 19.24 8.76 9.46
CA THR A 115 20.02 7.53 9.27
C THR A 115 21.42 7.82 8.79
N GLY A 116 22.38 6.95 9.17
CA GLY A 116 23.73 6.98 8.60
C GLY A 116 23.79 6.43 7.16
N ASP A 117 24.86 6.77 6.44
CA ASP A 117 25.10 6.23 5.08
C ASP A 117 25.18 4.70 5.04
N ASP A 118 25.51 4.07 6.15
CA ASP A 118 25.57 2.60 6.31
C ASP A 118 24.18 1.97 6.40
N VAL A 119 23.18 2.70 6.84
CA VAL A 119 21.78 2.26 6.85
C VAL A 119 21.11 2.55 5.50
N SER A 120 21.15 3.81 5.05
CA SER A 120 20.53 4.22 3.78
C SER A 120 21.16 3.51 2.57
N GLY A 121 22.46 3.24 2.59
CA GLY A 121 23.15 2.52 1.52
C GLY A 121 22.84 1.02 1.39
N ARG A 122 22.01 0.44 2.26
CA ARG A 122 21.55 -0.95 2.15
C ARG A 122 20.52 -1.14 1.04
N PHE A 123 19.72 -0.11 0.80
CA PHE A 123 18.54 -0.17 -0.07
C PHE A 123 18.86 0.16 -1.53
N THR A 124 17.99 -0.26 -2.44
CA THR A 124 18.00 0.23 -3.81
C THR A 124 17.67 1.73 -3.83
N GLU A 125 18.26 2.46 -4.78
CA GLU A 125 18.09 3.91 -4.86
C GLU A 125 16.62 4.29 -5.01
N GLU A 126 15.88 3.59 -5.89
CA GLU A 126 14.47 3.84 -6.15
C GLU A 126 13.61 3.62 -4.91
N SER A 127 13.87 2.53 -4.15
CA SER A 127 13.09 2.25 -2.95
C SER A 127 13.33 3.27 -1.83
N LEU A 128 14.57 3.77 -1.72
CA LEU A 128 14.87 4.82 -0.74
C LEU A 128 14.29 6.17 -1.15
N LEU A 129 14.36 6.51 -2.45
CA LEU A 129 13.75 7.73 -2.98
C LEU A 129 12.25 7.75 -2.79
N SER A 130 11.56 6.60 -2.88
CA SER A 130 10.13 6.51 -2.61
C SER A 130 9.74 6.91 -1.18
N GLN A 131 10.68 6.86 -0.23
CA GLN A 131 10.49 7.24 1.17
C GLN A 131 10.93 8.68 1.47
N THR A 132 11.37 9.42 0.44
CA THR A 132 11.97 10.75 0.58
C THR A 132 11.01 11.81 0.05
N VAL A 133 10.74 12.82 0.87
CA VAL A 133 9.93 13.99 0.51
C VAL A 133 10.79 15.24 0.72
N ASP A 134 10.94 16.06 -0.30
CA ASP A 134 11.77 17.30 -0.27
C ASP A 134 13.19 17.06 0.26
N GLY A 135 13.80 15.92 -0.11
CA GLY A 135 15.15 15.54 0.30
C GLY A 135 15.28 15.05 1.74
N THR A 136 14.15 14.84 2.43
CA THR A 136 14.09 14.32 3.81
C THR A 136 13.50 12.92 3.81
N LEU A 137 14.16 11.97 4.48
CA LEU A 137 13.74 10.59 4.62
C LEU A 137 12.70 10.46 5.74
N TYR A 138 11.59 9.74 5.49
CA TYR A 138 10.50 9.55 6.46
C TYR A 138 10.20 8.08 6.77
N GLY A 139 10.81 7.14 6.08
CA GLY A 139 10.64 5.71 6.32
C GLY A 139 11.80 4.89 5.79
N LEU A 140 11.92 3.65 6.25
CA LEU A 140 12.83 2.68 5.64
C LEU A 140 12.03 1.63 4.86
N PRO A 141 12.45 1.33 3.62
CA PRO A 141 11.76 0.37 2.78
C PRO A 141 11.70 -1.02 3.43
N LYS A 142 10.51 -1.58 3.49
CA LYS A 142 10.24 -2.92 4.02
C LYS A 142 10.20 -3.96 2.92
N ALA A 143 9.39 -3.70 1.91
CA ALA A 143 9.15 -4.61 0.80
C ALA A 143 8.78 -3.86 -0.46
N VAL A 144 9.10 -4.45 -1.62
CA VAL A 144 8.58 -4.03 -2.92
C VAL A 144 7.45 -4.94 -3.35
N GLU A 145 6.47 -4.38 -4.05
CA GLU A 145 5.36 -5.12 -4.62
C GLU A 145 4.91 -4.52 -5.95
N THR A 146 4.50 -5.40 -6.84
CA THR A 146 3.83 -5.05 -8.09
C THR A 146 2.81 -6.12 -8.45
N THR A 147 1.88 -5.83 -9.34
CA THR A 147 0.96 -6.84 -9.84
C THR A 147 1.66 -7.76 -10.83
N ILE A 148 1.35 -9.05 -10.72
CA ILE A 148 1.84 -10.13 -11.59
C ILE A 148 0.69 -11.02 -12.02
N LEU A 149 0.94 -11.92 -12.95
CA LEU A 149 0.00 -12.95 -13.39
C LEU A 149 0.08 -14.17 -12.44
N PHE A 150 -1.07 -14.60 -11.93
CA PHE A 150 -1.27 -15.93 -11.33
C PHE A 150 -2.03 -16.80 -12.31
N TYR A 151 -1.59 -18.03 -12.51
CA TYR A 151 -2.29 -19.00 -13.37
C TYR A 151 -2.46 -20.34 -12.63
N ASN A 152 -3.58 -21.01 -12.88
CA ASN A 152 -3.90 -22.31 -12.30
C ASN A 152 -3.28 -23.41 -13.16
N LYS A 153 -2.32 -24.17 -12.59
CA LYS A 153 -1.59 -25.23 -13.30
C LYS A 153 -2.48 -26.41 -13.70
N ASP A 154 -3.64 -26.60 -13.05
CA ASP A 154 -4.62 -27.60 -13.44
C ASP A 154 -5.44 -27.20 -14.68
N LEU A 155 -5.45 -25.92 -15.02
CA LEU A 155 -6.26 -25.36 -16.11
C LEU A 155 -5.43 -24.87 -17.31
N VAL A 156 -4.13 -24.64 -17.13
CA VAL A 156 -3.23 -24.09 -18.14
C VAL A 156 -1.92 -24.89 -18.15
N ASP A 157 -1.73 -25.68 -19.23
CA ASP A 157 -0.49 -26.45 -19.44
C ASP A 157 0.62 -25.55 -20.02
N ASP A 158 0.26 -24.73 -21.03
CA ASP A 158 1.14 -23.77 -21.71
C ASP A 158 0.64 -22.35 -21.40
N VAL A 159 1.40 -21.59 -20.63
CA VAL A 159 1.00 -20.24 -20.20
C VAL A 159 1.07 -19.26 -21.37
N PRO A 160 -0.07 -18.65 -21.78
CA PRO A 160 -0.06 -17.61 -22.80
C PRO A 160 0.84 -16.44 -22.43
N VAL A 161 1.65 -15.97 -23.37
CA VAL A 161 2.62 -14.87 -23.14
C VAL A 161 2.09 -13.50 -23.55
N SER A 162 0.97 -13.47 -24.30
CA SER A 162 0.33 -12.23 -24.72
C SER A 162 -1.12 -12.14 -24.26
N LEU A 163 -1.57 -10.91 -24.07
CA LEU A 163 -2.96 -10.64 -23.69
C LEU A 163 -3.94 -11.03 -24.80
N GLU A 164 -3.49 -11.05 -26.08
CA GLU A 164 -4.27 -11.55 -27.21
C GLU A 164 -4.53 -13.06 -27.09
N GLU A 165 -3.53 -13.85 -26.69
CA GLU A 165 -3.70 -15.30 -26.44
C GLU A 165 -4.64 -15.55 -25.26
N TRP A 166 -4.52 -14.74 -24.17
CA TRP A 166 -5.44 -14.80 -23.03
C TRP A 166 -6.87 -14.40 -23.40
N TYR A 167 -7.04 -13.43 -24.29
CA TYR A 167 -8.34 -13.03 -24.83
C TYR A 167 -9.01 -14.20 -25.60
N GLU A 168 -8.29 -14.87 -26.51
CA GLU A 168 -8.83 -16.02 -27.22
C GLU A 168 -9.17 -17.18 -26.29
N LEU A 169 -8.31 -17.48 -25.31
CA LEU A 169 -8.59 -18.50 -24.28
C LEU A 169 -9.83 -18.12 -23.45
N SER A 170 -10.02 -16.85 -23.13
CA SER A 170 -11.19 -16.37 -22.39
C SER A 170 -12.49 -16.58 -23.18
N LYS A 171 -12.48 -16.36 -24.49
CA LYS A 171 -13.63 -16.62 -25.37
C LYS A 171 -14.02 -18.11 -25.42
N GLU A 172 -13.02 -18.99 -25.44
CA GLU A 172 -13.28 -20.42 -25.40
C GLU A 172 -13.88 -20.88 -24.08
N ARG A 173 -13.37 -20.36 -22.94
CA ARG A 173 -13.78 -20.79 -21.60
C ARG A 173 -15.11 -20.23 -21.14
N VAL A 174 -15.45 -19.00 -21.54
CA VAL A 174 -16.69 -18.36 -21.10
C VAL A 174 -17.94 -19.10 -21.58
N GLU A 175 -17.86 -19.84 -22.71
CA GLU A 175 -18.93 -20.70 -23.21
C GLU A 175 -19.31 -21.81 -22.22
N ASP A 176 -18.34 -22.27 -21.40
CA ASP A 176 -18.54 -23.30 -20.37
C ASP A 176 -18.86 -22.69 -18.99
N GLY A 177 -18.94 -21.37 -18.85
CA GLY A 177 -19.17 -20.63 -17.59
C GLY A 177 -17.91 -20.51 -16.72
N GLU A 178 -16.75 -20.67 -17.32
CA GLU A 178 -15.42 -20.47 -16.75
C GLU A 178 -14.79 -19.22 -17.35
N TYR A 179 -13.66 -18.78 -16.82
CA TYR A 179 -12.95 -17.60 -17.27
C TYR A 179 -11.51 -17.94 -17.63
N GLY A 180 -11.01 -17.48 -18.75
CA GLY A 180 -9.61 -17.66 -19.15
C GLY A 180 -8.68 -16.76 -18.37
N PHE A 181 -9.03 -15.48 -18.30
CA PHE A 181 -8.26 -14.44 -17.65
C PHE A 181 -9.22 -13.47 -16.95
N VAL A 182 -8.90 -13.04 -15.75
CA VAL A 182 -9.71 -12.06 -15.00
C VAL A 182 -8.81 -11.02 -14.34
N ALA A 183 -9.17 -9.75 -14.45
CA ALA A 183 -8.47 -8.65 -13.81
C ALA A 183 -9.45 -7.60 -13.26
N LYS A 184 -9.08 -6.89 -12.21
CA LYS A 184 -9.86 -5.82 -11.59
C LYS A 184 -9.67 -4.50 -12.34
N TRP A 185 -9.98 -4.48 -13.62
CA TRP A 185 -9.72 -3.34 -14.50
C TRP A 185 -10.73 -2.19 -14.40
N ASP A 186 -11.64 -2.23 -13.46
CA ASP A 186 -12.43 -1.08 -13.04
C ASP A 186 -11.76 -0.26 -11.92
N GLU A 187 -10.52 -0.62 -11.54
CA GLU A 187 -9.65 0.13 -10.63
C GLU A 187 -8.31 0.44 -11.29
N ILE A 188 -7.86 1.70 -11.19
CA ILE A 188 -6.64 2.18 -11.86
C ILE A 188 -5.40 1.39 -11.42
N TYR A 189 -5.36 0.92 -10.17
CA TYR A 189 -4.25 0.13 -9.65
C TYR A 189 -3.94 -1.09 -10.53
N TYR A 190 -4.97 -1.76 -11.01
CA TYR A 190 -4.84 -2.90 -11.94
C TYR A 190 -4.92 -2.49 -13.40
N ALA A 191 -5.75 -1.49 -13.74
CA ALA A 191 -5.96 -1.04 -15.10
C ALA A 191 -4.73 -0.33 -15.69
N MET A 192 -3.85 0.22 -14.82
CA MET A 192 -2.58 0.81 -15.27
C MET A 192 -1.73 -0.19 -16.06
N SER A 193 -1.93 -1.50 -15.86
CA SER A 193 -1.30 -2.55 -16.64
C SER A 193 -1.55 -2.44 -18.13
N VAL A 194 -2.74 -2.01 -18.52
CA VAL A 194 -3.12 -1.79 -19.92
C VAL A 194 -2.96 -0.33 -20.31
N LEU A 195 -3.50 0.60 -19.51
CA LEU A 195 -3.43 2.04 -19.83
C LEU A 195 -1.98 2.53 -19.95
N GLY A 196 -1.12 2.14 -19.01
CA GLY A 196 0.29 2.51 -19.00
C GLY A 196 1.11 1.80 -20.07
N GLY A 197 0.81 0.53 -20.33
CA GLY A 197 1.47 -0.22 -21.40
C GLY A 197 1.18 0.32 -22.81
N GLU A 198 0.04 0.95 -23.02
CA GLU A 198 -0.31 1.68 -24.24
C GLU A 198 0.18 3.14 -24.24
N GLY A 199 0.88 3.58 -23.19
CA GLY A 199 1.49 4.92 -23.11
C GLY A 199 0.72 5.97 -22.30
N GLY A 200 -0.25 5.54 -21.51
CA GLY A 200 -0.85 6.38 -20.45
C GLY A 200 0.13 6.59 -19.28
N TYR A 201 -0.02 7.68 -18.56
CA TYR A 201 0.77 7.97 -17.36
C TYR A 201 -0.03 8.87 -16.40
N ILE A 202 0.33 8.83 -15.11
CA ILE A 202 -0.29 9.72 -14.12
C ILE A 202 0.30 11.12 -14.26
N PHE A 203 1.54 11.29 -13.84
CA PHE A 203 2.31 12.54 -13.96
C PHE A 203 3.70 12.20 -14.50
N PRO A 204 4.22 12.95 -15.50
CA PRO A 204 5.58 12.73 -15.95
C PRO A 204 6.56 13.20 -14.88
N GLN A 205 7.63 12.43 -14.70
CA GLN A 205 8.72 12.75 -13.80
C GLN A 205 9.90 13.30 -14.59
N SER A 206 10.46 14.41 -14.13
CA SER A 206 11.68 14.98 -14.70
C SER A 206 12.94 14.23 -14.24
N GLU A 207 14.09 14.50 -14.87
CA GLU A 207 15.36 13.85 -14.52
C GLU A 207 15.82 14.12 -13.08
N ASP A 208 15.35 15.19 -12.46
CA ASP A 208 15.62 15.55 -11.06
C ASP A 208 14.58 15.02 -10.07
N GLY A 209 13.68 14.13 -10.55
CA GLY A 209 12.70 13.45 -9.73
C GLY A 209 11.41 14.21 -9.42
N GLN A 210 11.24 15.43 -9.97
CA GLN A 210 10.03 16.23 -9.75
C GLN A 210 8.90 15.77 -10.68
N TYR A 211 7.67 15.71 -10.17
CA TYR A 211 6.48 15.42 -10.95
C TYR A 211 5.82 16.69 -11.51
N ASP A 212 5.44 16.67 -12.78
CA ASP A 212 4.59 17.73 -13.38
C ASP A 212 3.12 17.34 -13.21
N VAL A 213 2.51 17.79 -12.13
CA VAL A 213 1.10 17.52 -11.81
C VAL A 213 0.10 18.24 -12.72
N THR A 214 0.59 19.09 -13.63
CA THR A 214 -0.25 19.78 -14.62
C THR A 214 -0.40 19.00 -15.92
N ASP A 215 0.45 18.01 -16.14
CA ASP A 215 0.41 17.09 -17.29
C ASP A 215 -0.08 15.71 -16.82
N ILE A 216 -1.33 15.36 -17.18
CA ILE A 216 -2.00 14.12 -16.78
C ILE A 216 -2.27 13.28 -18.03
N GLY A 217 -1.49 12.24 -18.24
CA GLY A 217 -1.53 11.42 -19.45
C GLY A 217 -2.61 10.34 -19.49
N LEU A 218 -3.58 10.37 -18.59
CA LEU A 218 -4.63 9.34 -18.49
C LEU A 218 -5.76 9.46 -19.53
N ALA A 219 -5.75 10.51 -20.36
CA ALA A 219 -6.69 10.68 -21.49
C ALA A 219 -5.96 10.89 -22.84
N ASN A 220 -4.66 10.58 -22.91
CA ASN A 220 -3.92 10.57 -24.17
C ASN A 220 -4.39 9.43 -25.08
N ASP A 221 -3.95 9.42 -26.34
CA ASP A 221 -4.41 8.41 -27.31
C ASP A 221 -4.06 6.97 -26.89
N GLY A 222 -2.94 6.77 -26.20
CA GLY A 222 -2.54 5.46 -25.67
C GLY A 222 -3.45 5.01 -24.52
N ALA A 223 -3.69 5.85 -23.53
CA ALA A 223 -4.61 5.51 -22.44
C ALA A 223 -6.03 5.22 -22.94
N VAL A 224 -6.50 5.96 -23.96
CA VAL A 224 -7.80 5.70 -24.59
C VAL A 224 -7.81 4.35 -25.32
N SER A 225 -6.74 4.01 -26.08
CA SER A 225 -6.58 2.69 -26.70
C SER A 225 -6.64 1.57 -25.67
N GLY A 226 -5.90 1.72 -24.56
CA GLY A 226 -5.94 0.76 -23.46
C GLY A 226 -7.33 0.63 -22.83
N GLY A 227 -8.03 1.75 -22.63
CA GLY A 227 -9.40 1.76 -22.13
C GLY A 227 -10.40 1.08 -23.06
N GLU A 228 -10.27 1.26 -24.39
CA GLU A 228 -11.07 0.57 -25.39
C GLU A 228 -10.82 -0.95 -25.37
N TYR A 229 -9.56 -1.35 -25.13
CA TYR A 229 -9.23 -2.75 -24.95
C TYR A 229 -9.86 -3.35 -23.69
N ILE A 230 -9.77 -2.64 -22.57
CA ILE A 230 -10.46 -3.02 -21.33
C ILE A 230 -11.97 -3.15 -21.56
N GLN A 231 -12.60 -2.17 -22.21
CA GLN A 231 -14.03 -2.18 -22.53
C GLN A 231 -14.44 -3.44 -23.29
N THR A 232 -13.59 -3.91 -24.23
CA THR A 232 -13.85 -5.12 -25.02
C THR A 232 -14.05 -6.36 -24.15
N PHE A 233 -13.25 -6.55 -23.08
CA PHE A 233 -13.40 -7.68 -22.17
C PHE A 233 -14.74 -7.66 -21.42
N PHE A 234 -15.23 -6.48 -21.09
CA PHE A 234 -16.53 -6.34 -20.43
C PHE A 234 -17.71 -6.47 -21.41
N GLU A 235 -17.63 -5.87 -22.61
CA GLU A 235 -18.67 -5.92 -23.63
C GLU A 235 -18.89 -7.34 -24.17
N GLU A 236 -17.83 -8.12 -24.28
CA GLU A 236 -17.89 -9.52 -24.72
C GLU A 236 -18.15 -10.50 -23.56
N GLU A 237 -18.46 -9.97 -22.36
CA GLU A 237 -18.76 -10.75 -21.14
C GLU A 237 -17.62 -11.73 -20.74
N LEU A 238 -16.36 -11.42 -21.11
CA LEU A 238 -15.19 -12.22 -20.76
C LEU A 238 -14.81 -12.09 -19.29
N PHE A 239 -15.30 -11.05 -18.63
CA PHE A 239 -15.21 -10.86 -17.19
C PHE A 239 -16.59 -11.03 -16.54
N PRO A 240 -16.66 -11.58 -15.31
CA PRO A 240 -17.93 -11.70 -14.61
C PRO A 240 -18.49 -10.32 -14.25
N SER A 241 -19.80 -10.12 -14.37
CA SER A 241 -20.45 -8.84 -14.04
C SER A 241 -20.27 -8.40 -12.59
N GLY A 242 -19.94 -9.34 -11.68
CA GLY A 242 -19.67 -9.06 -10.26
C GLY A 242 -18.27 -8.54 -9.97
N ILE A 243 -17.37 -8.45 -10.99
CA ILE A 243 -16.00 -7.93 -10.79
C ILE A 243 -15.98 -6.42 -10.56
N VAL A 244 -16.98 -5.68 -11.07
CA VAL A 244 -17.06 -4.23 -10.96
C VAL A 244 -17.53 -3.81 -9.56
N GLY A 245 -16.83 -2.85 -8.96
CA GLY A 245 -17.13 -2.27 -7.65
C GLY A 245 -16.41 -2.96 -6.48
N GLU A 246 -16.69 -2.51 -5.27
CA GLU A 246 -15.96 -2.83 -4.03
C GLU A 246 -15.77 -4.33 -3.72
N GLN A 247 -16.68 -5.19 -4.18
CA GLN A 247 -16.59 -6.64 -3.94
C GLN A 247 -15.86 -7.39 -5.06
N GLY A 248 -15.38 -6.71 -6.08
CA GLY A 248 -14.79 -7.31 -7.27
C GLY A 248 -13.56 -8.18 -6.99
N ILE A 249 -12.69 -7.76 -6.08
CA ILE A 249 -11.52 -8.55 -5.66
C ILE A 249 -11.96 -9.87 -5.04
N ASN A 250 -12.98 -9.87 -4.17
CA ASN A 250 -13.50 -11.10 -3.58
C ASN A 250 -14.09 -12.05 -4.64
N VAL A 251 -14.69 -11.50 -5.70
CA VAL A 251 -15.20 -12.30 -6.83
C VAL A 251 -14.03 -12.91 -7.60
N LEU A 252 -12.99 -12.12 -7.91
CA LEU A 252 -11.77 -12.58 -8.59
C LEU A 252 -11.11 -13.71 -7.81
N ASP A 253 -10.84 -13.51 -6.52
CA ASP A 253 -10.21 -14.51 -5.65
C ASP A 253 -11.05 -15.78 -5.54
N THR A 254 -12.37 -15.65 -5.43
CA THR A 254 -13.28 -16.80 -5.40
C THR A 254 -13.22 -17.61 -6.69
N LEU A 255 -13.25 -16.95 -7.84
CA LEU A 255 -13.18 -17.64 -9.13
C LEU A 255 -11.85 -18.38 -9.31
N PHE A 256 -10.75 -17.77 -8.89
CA PHE A 256 -9.44 -18.40 -8.99
C PHE A 256 -9.31 -19.59 -8.02
N THR A 257 -9.69 -19.41 -6.77
CA THR A 257 -9.60 -20.46 -5.73
C THR A 257 -10.58 -21.61 -5.94
N GLU A 258 -11.71 -21.38 -6.62
CA GLU A 258 -12.65 -22.43 -7.03
C GLU A 258 -12.26 -23.13 -8.36
N GLY A 259 -11.15 -22.75 -9.01
CA GLY A 259 -10.71 -23.28 -10.29
C GLY A 259 -11.61 -22.91 -11.45
N ARG A 260 -12.26 -21.76 -11.40
CA ARG A 260 -13.16 -21.21 -12.43
C ARG A 260 -12.53 -20.09 -13.26
N ALA A 261 -11.43 -19.51 -12.80
CA ALA A 261 -10.58 -18.63 -13.57
C ALA A 261 -9.23 -19.32 -13.83
N ALA A 262 -8.79 -19.36 -15.08
CA ALA A 262 -7.51 -19.98 -15.42
C ALA A 262 -6.33 -19.08 -15.06
N ALA A 263 -6.50 -17.75 -15.11
CA ALA A 263 -5.53 -16.78 -14.63
C ALA A 263 -6.18 -15.52 -14.08
N VAL A 264 -5.46 -14.87 -13.16
CA VAL A 264 -5.85 -13.58 -12.59
C VAL A 264 -4.64 -12.66 -12.44
N ILE A 265 -4.87 -11.35 -12.50
CA ILE A 265 -3.89 -10.36 -12.07
C ILE A 265 -4.07 -10.15 -10.56
N SER A 266 -2.99 -10.37 -9.81
CA SER A 266 -2.91 -10.06 -8.39
C SER A 266 -1.45 -9.71 -8.03
N GLY A 267 -1.07 -9.75 -6.77
CA GLY A 267 0.29 -9.44 -6.32
C GLY A 267 0.76 -10.34 -5.17
N PRO A 268 1.91 -10.04 -4.55
CA PRO A 268 2.51 -10.84 -3.49
C PRO A 268 1.59 -11.11 -2.29
N TRP A 269 0.60 -10.26 -2.05
CA TRP A 269 -0.42 -10.46 -1.01
C TRP A 269 -1.29 -11.70 -1.22
N SER A 270 -1.34 -12.27 -2.44
CA SER A 270 -2.15 -13.44 -2.78
C SER A 270 -1.38 -14.76 -2.72
N PHE A 271 -0.06 -14.77 -2.55
CA PHE A 271 0.73 -16.00 -2.49
C PHE A 271 0.21 -16.97 -1.43
N GLU A 272 0.15 -16.51 -0.19
CA GLU A 272 -0.29 -17.35 0.92
C GLU A 272 -1.80 -17.66 0.89
N PRO A 273 -2.72 -16.71 0.66
CA PRO A 273 -4.13 -16.99 0.50
C PRO A 273 -4.44 -18.07 -0.55
N TYR A 274 -3.82 -18.02 -1.72
CA TYR A 274 -4.06 -19.02 -2.77
C TYR A 274 -3.43 -20.38 -2.43
N ALA A 275 -2.24 -20.40 -1.85
CA ALA A 275 -1.61 -21.62 -1.35
C ALA A 275 -2.46 -22.27 -0.24
N ARG A 276 -2.98 -21.50 0.70
CA ARG A 276 -3.86 -21.94 1.80
C ARG A 276 -5.19 -22.49 1.27
N ALA A 277 -5.71 -21.94 0.17
CA ALA A 277 -6.89 -22.45 -0.52
C ALA A 277 -6.63 -23.77 -1.25
N GLY A 278 -5.38 -24.18 -1.41
CA GLY A 278 -4.96 -25.42 -2.05
C GLY A 278 -4.94 -25.35 -3.58
N VAL A 279 -4.82 -24.17 -4.16
CA VAL A 279 -4.64 -23.98 -5.60
C VAL A 279 -3.22 -24.38 -6.00
N ASP A 280 -3.06 -25.25 -6.98
CA ASP A 280 -1.77 -25.47 -7.64
C ASP A 280 -1.57 -24.36 -8.68
N TYR A 281 -0.97 -23.25 -8.26
CA TYR A 281 -0.76 -22.11 -9.10
C TYR A 281 0.70 -21.93 -9.50
N GLY A 282 0.91 -21.23 -10.59
CA GLY A 282 2.19 -20.64 -10.98
C GLY A 282 2.05 -19.14 -11.10
N VAL A 283 3.18 -18.46 -11.17
CA VAL A 283 3.24 -17.02 -11.38
C VAL A 283 4.10 -16.69 -12.59
N ALA A 284 3.85 -15.54 -13.20
CA ALA A 284 4.62 -15.01 -14.31
C ALA A 284 4.54 -13.48 -14.31
N PRO A 285 5.45 -12.77 -14.98
CA PRO A 285 5.23 -11.37 -15.35
C PRO A 285 3.88 -11.22 -16.07
N LEU A 286 3.32 -10.01 -16.07
CA LEU A 286 2.13 -9.71 -16.83
C LEU A 286 2.38 -9.97 -18.33
N PRO A 287 1.35 -10.43 -19.09
CA PRO A 287 1.51 -10.71 -20.50
C PRO A 287 1.85 -9.44 -21.31
N THR A 288 2.34 -9.62 -22.52
CA THR A 288 2.50 -8.50 -23.45
C THR A 288 1.16 -8.06 -24.03
N LEU A 289 1.04 -6.76 -24.33
CA LEU A 289 -0.09 -6.21 -25.08
C LEU A 289 -0.10 -6.69 -26.54
N PRO A 290 -1.21 -6.56 -27.28
CA PRO A 290 -1.30 -7.01 -28.68
C PRO A 290 -0.22 -6.45 -29.61
N GLY A 291 0.34 -5.26 -29.28
CA GLY A 291 1.48 -4.67 -30.00
C GLY A 291 2.84 -5.30 -29.70
N GLY A 292 2.90 -6.20 -28.70
CA GLY A 292 4.14 -6.82 -28.21
C GLY A 292 4.85 -5.99 -27.11
N GLU A 293 4.32 -4.83 -26.76
CA GLU A 293 4.81 -4.04 -25.62
C GLU A 293 4.46 -4.75 -24.30
N PRO A 294 5.32 -4.70 -23.28
CA PRO A 294 5.00 -5.26 -21.97
C PRO A 294 3.84 -4.50 -21.32
N MET A 295 2.97 -5.22 -20.62
CA MET A 295 2.01 -4.56 -19.74
C MET A 295 2.78 -3.83 -18.62
N ASN A 296 2.36 -2.61 -18.34
CA ASN A 296 2.90 -1.82 -17.23
C ASN A 296 2.30 -2.31 -15.89
N SER A 297 2.81 -1.81 -14.79
CA SER A 297 2.19 -1.96 -13.47
C SER A 297 2.66 -0.83 -12.57
N PHE A 298 1.99 -0.62 -11.45
CA PHE A 298 2.56 0.20 -10.40
C PHE A 298 3.61 -0.59 -9.63
N LEU A 299 4.75 0.04 -9.39
CA LEU A 299 5.71 -0.43 -8.40
C LEU A 299 5.43 0.29 -7.09
N ASN A 300 5.16 -0.47 -6.05
CA ASN A 300 4.94 0.06 -4.71
C ASN A 300 6.04 -0.41 -3.76
N VAL A 301 6.30 0.44 -2.77
CA VAL A 301 7.21 0.16 -1.67
C VAL A 301 6.44 0.29 -0.37
N LYS A 302 6.35 -0.78 0.40
CA LYS A 302 5.93 -0.71 1.80
C LYS A 302 7.10 -0.26 2.65
N SER A 303 6.83 0.54 3.66
CA SER A 303 7.86 1.05 4.55
C SER A 303 7.46 0.98 6.01
N TYR A 304 8.45 0.92 6.89
CA TYR A 304 8.28 1.24 8.29
C TYR A 304 8.57 2.71 8.52
N ASN A 305 7.65 3.38 9.20
CA ASN A 305 7.69 4.81 9.45
C ASN A 305 7.52 5.07 10.95
N VAL A 306 8.14 6.13 11.45
CA VAL A 306 8.00 6.56 12.85
C VAL A 306 6.90 7.61 12.95
N SER A 307 5.95 7.36 13.86
CA SER A 307 4.85 8.28 14.15
C SER A 307 5.36 9.55 14.82
N SER A 308 4.87 10.72 14.40
CA SER A 308 5.15 11.98 15.07
C SER A 308 4.55 12.07 16.47
N TYR A 309 3.59 11.20 16.80
CA TYR A 309 2.97 11.09 18.11
C TYR A 309 3.73 10.17 19.06
N SER A 310 4.74 9.43 18.57
CA SER A 310 5.60 8.59 19.43
C SER A 310 6.29 9.43 20.49
N GLN A 311 6.31 8.92 21.72
CA GLN A 311 7.08 9.50 22.82
C GLN A 311 8.51 8.94 22.89
N ASN A 312 8.82 7.91 22.08
CA ASN A 312 10.09 7.19 22.04
C ASN A 312 10.66 7.18 20.61
N GLN A 313 10.67 8.35 19.92
CA GLN A 313 11.04 8.43 18.49
C GLN A 313 12.43 7.89 18.18
N GLU A 314 13.43 8.14 19.04
CA GLU A 314 14.80 7.63 18.85
C GLU A 314 14.82 6.08 18.90
N LEU A 315 14.16 5.49 19.88
CA LEU A 315 14.07 4.03 20.03
C LEU A 315 13.21 3.39 18.90
N ALA A 316 12.15 4.08 18.48
CA ALA A 316 11.31 3.67 17.35
C ALA A 316 12.12 3.67 16.04
N GLN A 317 12.96 4.68 15.80
CA GLN A 317 13.87 4.69 14.67
C GLN A 317 14.87 3.54 14.70
N GLU A 318 15.51 3.31 15.87
CA GLU A 318 16.44 2.19 16.05
C GLU A 318 15.76 0.84 15.79
N PHE A 319 14.49 0.68 16.19
CA PHE A 319 13.70 -0.50 15.89
C PHE A 319 13.41 -0.64 14.39
N VAL A 320 13.08 0.44 13.69
CA VAL A 320 12.88 0.44 12.23
C VAL A 320 14.17 0.05 11.49
N GLU A 321 15.33 0.58 11.91
CA GLU A 321 16.63 0.21 11.35
C GLU A 321 16.99 -1.27 11.62
N PHE A 322 16.58 -1.80 12.78
CA PHE A 322 16.75 -3.20 13.14
C PHE A 322 15.85 -4.11 12.30
N LEU A 323 14.57 -3.79 12.15
CA LEU A 323 13.62 -4.55 11.33
C LEU A 323 14.02 -4.62 9.85
N THR A 324 14.77 -3.63 9.36
CA THR A 324 15.16 -3.51 7.95
C THR A 324 16.62 -3.87 7.68
N ASN A 325 17.32 -4.49 8.62
CA ASN A 325 18.63 -5.05 8.36
C ASN A 325 18.54 -6.30 7.46
N GLU A 326 19.67 -6.79 6.94
CA GLU A 326 19.71 -7.93 6.03
C GLU A 326 19.13 -9.20 6.65
N GLU A 327 19.50 -9.52 7.90
CA GLU A 327 19.07 -10.72 8.61
C GLU A 327 17.56 -10.75 8.82
N ASN A 328 16.98 -9.69 9.40
CA ASN A 328 15.56 -9.59 9.68
C ASN A 328 14.71 -9.45 8.42
N SER A 329 15.27 -8.83 7.36
CA SER A 329 14.61 -8.73 6.07
C SER A 329 14.55 -10.06 5.35
N LEU A 330 15.60 -10.88 5.44
CA LEU A 330 15.63 -12.23 4.88
C LEU A 330 14.64 -13.14 5.65
N ALA A 331 14.67 -13.12 6.97
CA ALA A 331 13.74 -13.90 7.81
C ALA A 331 12.27 -13.53 7.50
N ARG A 332 11.98 -12.23 7.35
CA ARG A 332 10.65 -11.77 6.95
C ARG A 332 10.25 -12.29 5.57
N PHE A 333 11.15 -12.28 4.60
CA PHE A 333 10.88 -12.85 3.27
C PHE A 333 10.55 -14.35 3.36
N GLU A 334 11.32 -15.13 4.09
CA GLU A 334 11.12 -16.57 4.26
C GLU A 334 9.75 -16.90 4.90
N GLU A 335 9.26 -16.04 5.81
CA GLU A 335 7.98 -16.25 6.49
C GLU A 335 6.76 -15.67 5.75
N THR A 336 6.95 -14.58 4.98
CA THR A 336 5.82 -13.81 4.44
C THR A 336 5.81 -13.66 2.93
N GLY A 337 6.93 -13.99 2.24
CA GLY A 337 7.12 -13.74 0.82
C GLY A 337 7.28 -12.24 0.46
N GLU A 338 7.42 -11.35 1.45
CA GLU A 338 7.63 -9.92 1.21
C GLU A 338 9.07 -9.65 0.74
N ILE A 339 9.22 -9.22 -0.51
CA ILE A 339 10.52 -9.07 -1.18
C ILE A 339 11.25 -7.82 -0.68
N PRO A 340 12.38 -7.95 0.03
CA PRO A 340 13.08 -6.82 0.58
C PRO A 340 13.88 -6.07 -0.51
N PRO A 341 13.80 -4.72 -0.58
CA PRO A 341 14.55 -3.93 -1.55
C PRO A 341 15.99 -3.65 -1.10
N LEU A 342 16.69 -4.68 -0.63
CA LEU A 342 18.07 -4.60 -0.16
C LEU A 342 19.03 -5.10 -1.22
N THR A 343 20.00 -4.25 -1.59
CA THR A 343 20.96 -4.56 -2.63
C THR A 343 21.77 -5.83 -2.32
N ALA A 344 22.10 -6.05 -1.04
CA ALA A 344 22.88 -7.23 -0.61
C ALA A 344 22.08 -8.54 -0.72
N LEU A 345 20.75 -8.49 -0.70
CA LEU A 345 19.88 -9.67 -0.75
C LEU A 345 19.41 -10.03 -2.18
N ALA A 346 19.71 -9.21 -3.18
CA ALA A 346 19.29 -9.47 -4.56
C ALA A 346 19.82 -10.80 -5.12
N ASP A 347 21.03 -11.20 -4.72
CA ASP A 347 21.69 -12.44 -5.13
C ASP A 347 21.59 -13.55 -4.06
N GLU A 348 20.84 -13.33 -2.97
CA GLU A 348 20.64 -14.35 -1.92
C GLU A 348 19.83 -15.52 -2.49
N PRO A 349 20.34 -16.78 -2.41
CA PRO A 349 19.67 -17.93 -3.02
C PRO A 349 18.20 -18.13 -2.59
N ALA A 350 17.86 -17.79 -1.37
CA ALA A 350 16.49 -17.89 -0.89
C ALA A 350 15.51 -16.98 -1.67
N ILE A 351 16.02 -15.86 -2.20
CA ILE A 351 15.25 -14.89 -2.99
C ILE A 351 15.46 -15.12 -4.49
N ALA A 352 16.72 -15.26 -4.92
CA ALA A 352 17.08 -15.36 -6.33
C ALA A 352 16.55 -16.64 -7.00
N ASP A 353 16.42 -17.75 -6.26
CA ASP A 353 15.91 -19.03 -6.75
C ASP A 353 14.39 -19.20 -6.51
N ASP A 354 13.73 -18.22 -5.87
CA ASP A 354 12.28 -18.25 -5.61
C ASP A 354 11.50 -17.79 -6.85
N GLU A 355 10.54 -18.63 -7.31
CA GLU A 355 9.76 -18.35 -8.53
C GLU A 355 8.85 -17.12 -8.38
N HIS A 356 8.36 -16.84 -7.17
CA HIS A 356 7.49 -15.70 -6.90
C HIS A 356 8.28 -14.39 -6.93
N ALA A 357 9.44 -14.37 -6.25
CA ALA A 357 10.34 -13.22 -6.26
C ALA A 357 10.88 -12.94 -7.67
N ALA A 358 11.19 -13.98 -8.45
CA ALA A 358 11.62 -13.84 -9.84
C ALA A 358 10.55 -13.17 -10.71
N ALA A 359 9.28 -13.59 -10.61
CA ALA A 359 8.18 -12.99 -11.38
C ALA A 359 7.95 -11.52 -11.03
N VAL A 360 7.99 -11.17 -9.74
CA VAL A 360 7.87 -9.78 -9.26
C VAL A 360 9.06 -8.94 -9.73
N SER A 361 10.27 -9.46 -9.63
CA SER A 361 11.48 -8.77 -10.08
C SER A 361 11.46 -8.50 -11.59
N GLU A 362 11.05 -9.49 -12.40
CA GLU A 362 10.94 -9.33 -13.85
C GLU A 362 9.86 -8.30 -14.21
N GLN A 363 8.69 -8.35 -13.60
CA GLN A 363 7.63 -7.36 -13.82
C GLN A 363 8.05 -5.96 -13.38
N SER A 364 8.84 -5.83 -12.32
CA SER A 364 9.32 -4.54 -11.82
C SER A 364 10.16 -3.78 -12.85
N LEU A 365 10.79 -4.47 -13.81
CA LEU A 365 11.50 -3.84 -14.92
C LEU A 365 10.57 -3.07 -15.89
N HIS A 366 9.27 -3.37 -15.84
CA HIS A 366 8.23 -2.78 -16.67
C HIS A 366 7.22 -1.97 -15.82
N ALA A 367 7.50 -1.84 -14.54
CA ALA A 367 6.63 -1.10 -13.62
C ALA A 367 7.02 0.38 -13.54
N THR A 368 6.04 1.20 -13.20
CA THR A 368 6.23 2.62 -12.93
C THR A 368 6.01 2.88 -11.43
N MET A 369 6.96 3.53 -10.78
CA MET A 369 6.80 3.91 -9.37
C MET A 369 5.55 4.77 -9.21
N THR A 370 4.68 4.40 -8.28
CA THR A 370 3.53 5.23 -7.93
C THR A 370 4.02 6.56 -7.38
N PRO A 371 3.53 7.72 -7.83
CA PRO A 371 3.99 8.99 -7.30
C PRO A 371 3.78 9.12 -5.78
N ASN A 372 4.84 9.45 -5.05
CA ASN A 372 4.82 9.62 -3.59
C ASN A 372 4.49 11.05 -3.14
N ILE A 373 3.76 11.80 -3.96
CA ILE A 373 3.33 13.18 -3.71
C ILE A 373 1.86 13.24 -3.29
N ALA A 374 1.48 14.26 -2.55
CA ALA A 374 0.13 14.39 -2.00
C ALA A 374 -0.96 14.48 -3.08
N GLU A 375 -0.64 15.03 -4.24
CA GLU A 375 -1.53 15.15 -5.39
C GLU A 375 -1.97 13.78 -5.94
N MET A 376 -1.21 12.71 -5.69
CA MET A 376 -1.60 11.35 -6.09
C MET A 376 -2.93 10.92 -5.44
N SER A 377 -3.25 11.41 -4.26
CA SER A 377 -4.53 11.14 -3.58
C SER A 377 -5.76 11.59 -4.37
N GLU A 378 -5.60 12.56 -5.28
CA GLU A 378 -6.67 13.07 -6.13
C GLU A 378 -6.92 12.22 -7.39
N VAL A 379 -6.06 11.23 -7.66
CA VAL A 379 -6.10 10.41 -8.89
C VAL A 379 -7.04 9.22 -8.75
N TRP A 380 -6.96 8.49 -7.65
CA TRP A 380 -7.62 7.19 -7.46
C TRP A 380 -9.11 7.20 -7.78
N THR A 381 -9.88 7.95 -7.02
CA THR A 381 -11.35 7.94 -7.12
C THR A 381 -11.90 8.43 -8.48
N PRO A 382 -11.41 9.53 -9.09
CA PRO A 382 -11.90 9.94 -10.40
C PRO A 382 -11.65 8.92 -11.49
N VAL A 383 -10.48 8.25 -11.47
CA VAL A 383 -10.15 7.25 -12.50
C VAL A 383 -10.92 5.96 -12.30
N ASP A 384 -11.05 5.46 -11.06
CA ASP A 384 -11.87 4.28 -10.75
C ASP A 384 -13.33 4.49 -11.18
N ASN A 385 -13.89 5.68 -10.93
CA ASN A 385 -15.22 6.03 -11.41
C ASN A 385 -15.33 5.98 -12.94
N ALA A 386 -14.33 6.52 -13.66
CA ALA A 386 -14.30 6.49 -15.12
C ALA A 386 -14.21 5.05 -15.64
N LEU A 387 -13.30 4.23 -15.08
CA LEU A 387 -13.15 2.82 -15.44
C LEU A 387 -14.41 2.01 -15.15
N GLY A 388 -15.09 2.29 -14.03
CA GLY A 388 -16.38 1.69 -13.71
C GLY A 388 -17.49 2.06 -14.72
N LEU A 389 -17.49 3.29 -15.27
CA LEU A 389 -18.41 3.70 -16.34
C LEU A 389 -18.08 2.99 -17.65
N ILE A 390 -16.80 2.86 -18.00
CA ILE A 390 -16.30 2.14 -19.17
C ILE A 390 -16.69 0.67 -19.08
N ALA A 391 -16.37 0.01 -17.95
CA ALA A 391 -16.66 -1.41 -17.70
C ALA A 391 -18.17 -1.74 -17.80
N THR A 392 -19.02 -0.77 -17.46
CA THR A 392 -20.49 -0.95 -17.52
C THR A 392 -21.14 -0.41 -18.79
N GLY A 393 -20.35 0.06 -19.78
CA GLY A 393 -20.83 0.61 -21.05
C GLY A 393 -21.69 1.86 -20.90
N ARG A 394 -21.50 2.65 -19.82
CA ARG A 394 -22.28 3.86 -19.51
C ARG A 394 -21.68 5.14 -20.05
N SER A 395 -20.43 5.12 -20.47
CA SER A 395 -19.73 6.23 -21.09
C SER A 395 -18.82 5.74 -22.21
N ASP A 396 -18.58 6.60 -23.18
CA ASP A 396 -17.47 6.46 -24.13
C ASP A 396 -16.13 6.54 -23.38
N VAL A 397 -15.14 5.74 -23.80
CA VAL A 397 -13.84 5.64 -23.11
C VAL A 397 -13.15 6.99 -23.01
N ARG A 398 -13.04 7.71 -24.14
CA ARG A 398 -12.37 9.00 -24.19
C ARG A 398 -13.09 10.03 -23.30
N GLU A 399 -14.43 10.10 -23.39
CA GLU A 399 -15.23 11.03 -22.58
C GLU A 399 -15.05 10.76 -21.09
N ALA A 400 -15.07 9.50 -20.66
CA ALA A 400 -14.88 9.12 -19.26
C ALA A 400 -13.49 9.50 -18.72
N LEU A 401 -12.43 9.21 -19.51
CA LEU A 401 -11.05 9.52 -19.10
C LEU A 401 -10.77 11.03 -19.11
N GLU A 402 -11.29 11.79 -20.10
CA GLU A 402 -11.19 13.26 -20.12
C GLU A 402 -11.89 13.91 -18.93
N GLU A 403 -13.06 13.40 -18.52
CA GLU A 403 -13.77 13.87 -17.32
C GLU A 403 -12.98 13.56 -16.04
N ALA A 404 -12.37 12.38 -15.93
CA ALA A 404 -11.50 12.02 -14.83
C ALA A 404 -10.30 12.97 -14.73
N VAL A 405 -9.57 13.19 -15.81
CA VAL A 405 -8.43 14.14 -15.88
C VAL A 405 -8.85 15.56 -15.49
N SER A 406 -9.99 16.03 -15.99
CA SER A 406 -10.53 17.36 -15.63
C SER A 406 -10.85 17.47 -14.13
N THR A 407 -11.38 16.39 -13.55
CA THR A 407 -11.69 16.30 -12.11
C THR A 407 -10.43 16.33 -11.28
N ILE A 408 -9.43 15.50 -11.62
CA ILE A 408 -8.11 15.45 -10.96
C ILE A 408 -7.47 16.86 -10.98
N ALA A 409 -7.36 17.49 -12.15
CA ALA A 409 -6.77 18.81 -12.28
C ALA A 409 -7.50 19.86 -11.42
N SER A 410 -8.84 19.77 -11.33
CA SER A 410 -9.64 20.68 -10.51
C SER A 410 -9.43 20.47 -9.03
N GLN A 411 -9.32 19.20 -8.58
CA GLN A 411 -9.07 18.85 -7.19
C GLN A 411 -7.66 19.24 -6.75
N ILE A 412 -6.64 18.97 -7.58
CA ILE A 412 -5.26 19.43 -7.34
C ILE A 412 -5.23 20.95 -7.18
N ALA A 413 -5.87 21.68 -8.11
CA ALA A 413 -5.93 23.13 -8.03
C ALA A 413 -6.68 23.65 -6.79
N ALA A 414 -7.65 22.94 -6.27
CA ALA A 414 -8.41 23.31 -5.08
C ALA A 414 -7.68 22.98 -3.77
N ASN A 415 -7.06 21.80 -3.69
CA ASN A 415 -6.57 21.23 -2.44
C ASN A 415 -5.07 21.44 -2.24
N HIS A 416 -4.29 21.60 -3.32
CA HIS A 416 -2.82 21.68 -3.29
C HIS A 416 -2.25 23.01 -3.80
N SER A 417 -3.07 24.03 -4.10
CA SER A 417 -2.64 25.35 -4.65
C SER A 417 -2.00 26.31 -3.64
N GLY A 418 -1.47 25.86 -2.53
CA GLY A 418 -0.96 26.70 -1.46
C GLY A 418 0.41 26.30 -0.88
N ASN A 419 1.07 25.32 -1.45
CA ASN A 419 2.37 24.83 -1.00
C ASN A 419 3.51 25.31 -1.87
#